data_106066e0df84dbbbcae32981cf7d4b32
#
_entry.id   106066e0df84dbbbcae32981cf7d4b32
#
_cell.length_a   1.000
_cell.length_b   1.000
_cell.length_c   1.000
_cell.angle_alpha   90.00
_cell.angle_beta   90.00
_cell.angle_gamma   90.00
#
_symmetry.space_group_name_H-M   'P 1'
#
loop_
_entity.id
_entity.type
_entity.pdbx_description
1 polymer ?
#
loop_
_entity_poly.entity_id
_entity_poly.type
_entity_poly.pdbx_seq_one_letter_code
_entity_poly.pdbx_strand_id
1 'polypeptide(L)'
;MTPITEVEGRRLVLRNLEKVLHPATGTTKGELLHYYATVGPVILPHLRDRAVSFLRYPDGPDGQLFFTKNPPPGTPAWVNTTPVPRSDAPRARQVMIQDLPSLMWAANLVVEFHTPQWRADSPGVADRLVLDLDPGPPATVVECCRVALHLRERLAADGLTAYAKTSGSKGLHLLVPLVPAPSEEVSGYARRLAVEAEAELPRLVVHRMAKALRPGKVFVDHSQNAAAKTTATPYTLRARRLPAVSAPVTWEEVEETAETGETGAAGNGGAEPLVVLLEDVAPRLETYGELLAPLFDPAVAGALP
;
A
#
# COMPACT_ATOMS: atom_id res chain seq x y z
N MET A 1 -0.76 -32.77 13.68
CA MET A 1 0.64 -32.45 13.32
C MET A 1 0.67 -31.05 12.75
N THR A 2 1.61 -30.22 13.14
CA THR A 2 1.78 -28.89 12.52
C THR A 2 2.41 -29.10 11.14
N PRO A 3 1.78 -28.64 10.04
CA PRO A 3 2.34 -28.85 8.72
C PRO A 3 3.66 -28.06 8.56
N ILE A 4 4.70 -28.78 8.15
CA ILE A 4 5.96 -28.20 7.72
C ILE A 4 5.89 -28.18 6.20
N THR A 5 6.07 -27.00 5.61
CA THR A 5 6.18 -26.84 4.16
C THR A 5 7.59 -26.39 3.79
N GLU A 6 8.00 -26.67 2.58
CA GLU A 6 9.25 -26.18 2.03
C GLU A 6 8.92 -25.15 0.93
N VAL A 7 9.54 -23.99 1.03
CA VAL A 7 9.42 -22.91 0.06
C VAL A 7 10.84 -22.53 -0.37
N GLU A 8 11.20 -22.78 -1.62
CA GLU A 8 12.51 -22.47 -2.20
C GLU A 8 13.68 -22.91 -1.28
N GLY A 9 13.64 -24.16 -0.79
CA GLY A 9 14.67 -24.72 0.08
C GLY A 9 14.62 -24.26 1.55
N ARG A 10 13.65 -23.44 1.96
CA ARG A 10 13.44 -23.02 3.35
C ARG A 10 12.27 -23.76 3.98
N ARG A 11 12.50 -24.35 5.14
CA ARG A 11 11.46 -25.03 5.92
C ARG A 11 10.69 -24.02 6.75
N LEU A 12 9.36 -23.94 6.53
CA LEU A 12 8.44 -23.09 7.24
C LEU A 12 7.44 -23.94 8.04
N VAL A 13 7.17 -23.51 9.26
CA VAL A 13 6.16 -24.13 10.12
C VAL A 13 4.91 -23.28 10.03
N LEU A 14 3.92 -23.73 9.24
CA LEU A 14 2.64 -23.05 9.08
C LEU A 14 1.67 -23.57 10.13
N ARG A 15 1.03 -22.66 10.88
CA ARG A 15 0.12 -23.03 11.97
C ARG A 15 -1.25 -22.39 11.77
N ASN A 16 -2.29 -23.09 12.29
CA ASN A 16 -3.65 -22.56 12.34
C ASN A 16 -4.20 -22.15 10.98
N LEU A 17 -3.97 -22.97 9.95
CA LEU A 17 -4.39 -22.67 8.57
C LEU A 17 -5.92 -22.49 8.46
N GLU A 18 -6.68 -23.28 9.24
CA GLU A 18 -8.15 -23.26 9.28
C GLU A 18 -8.71 -22.08 10.11
N LYS A 19 -7.83 -21.29 10.73
CA LYS A 19 -8.29 -20.14 11.54
C LYS A 19 -8.94 -19.11 10.63
N VAL A 20 -10.22 -18.83 10.86
CA VAL A 20 -10.95 -17.75 10.17
C VAL A 20 -10.39 -16.41 10.66
N LEU A 21 -9.89 -15.60 9.74
CA LEU A 21 -9.35 -14.27 9.99
C LEU A 21 -10.36 -13.17 9.66
N HIS A 22 -11.17 -13.37 8.61
CA HIS A 22 -12.22 -12.43 8.22
C HIS A 22 -13.59 -13.11 8.33
N PRO A 23 -14.29 -12.98 9.49
CA PRO A 23 -15.56 -13.68 9.72
C PRO A 23 -16.66 -13.32 8.72
N ALA A 24 -16.62 -12.10 8.15
CA ALA A 24 -17.60 -11.64 7.19
C ALA A 24 -17.62 -12.45 5.88
N THR A 25 -16.49 -13.05 5.50
CA THR A 25 -16.31 -13.83 4.27
C THR A 25 -15.94 -15.29 4.57
N GLY A 26 -15.63 -15.60 5.83
CA GLY A 26 -15.09 -16.91 6.21
C GLY A 26 -13.62 -17.10 5.84
N THR A 27 -12.93 -16.07 5.36
CA THR A 27 -11.56 -16.17 4.86
C THR A 27 -10.62 -16.63 5.97
N THR A 28 -9.93 -17.73 5.68
CA THR A 28 -9.00 -18.41 6.58
C THR A 28 -7.57 -17.91 6.44
N LYS A 29 -6.73 -18.25 7.41
CA LYS A 29 -5.29 -18.02 7.33
C LYS A 29 -4.64 -18.80 6.18
N GLY A 30 -5.14 -19.98 5.85
CA GLY A 30 -4.67 -20.78 4.73
C GLY A 30 -4.88 -20.06 3.40
N GLU A 31 -6.05 -19.47 3.18
CA GLU A 31 -6.36 -18.67 2.00
C GLU A 31 -5.53 -17.40 1.92
N LEU A 32 -5.28 -16.72 3.04
CA LEU A 32 -4.35 -15.58 3.10
C LEU A 32 -2.93 -15.99 2.67
N LEU A 33 -2.44 -17.12 3.14
CA LEU A 33 -1.11 -17.62 2.75
C LEU A 33 -1.08 -18.03 1.27
N HIS A 34 -2.14 -18.68 0.77
CA HIS A 34 -2.28 -19.01 -0.65
C HIS A 34 -2.25 -17.75 -1.51
N TYR A 35 -2.99 -16.72 -1.11
CA TYR A 35 -2.98 -15.41 -1.76
C TYR A 35 -1.55 -14.86 -1.88
N TYR A 36 -0.79 -14.78 -0.78
CA TYR A 36 0.58 -14.25 -0.83
C TYR A 36 1.52 -15.11 -1.66
N ALA A 37 1.34 -16.42 -1.71
CA ALA A 37 2.09 -17.29 -2.61
C ALA A 37 1.79 -16.97 -4.08
N THR A 38 0.52 -16.75 -4.41
CA THR A 38 0.05 -16.43 -5.77
C THR A 38 0.56 -15.06 -6.24
N VAL A 39 0.43 -14.02 -5.39
CA VAL A 39 0.88 -12.67 -5.74
C VAL A 39 2.36 -12.41 -5.45
N GLY A 40 3.09 -13.42 -4.99
CA GLY A 40 4.52 -13.32 -4.71
C GLY A 40 5.34 -12.64 -5.82
N PRO A 41 5.18 -13.01 -7.10
CA PRO A 41 5.90 -12.38 -8.20
C PRO A 41 5.68 -10.88 -8.34
N VAL A 42 4.48 -10.38 -8.02
CA VAL A 42 4.11 -8.95 -8.18
C VAL A 42 4.28 -8.12 -6.91
N ILE A 43 4.14 -8.72 -5.72
CA ILE A 43 4.35 -7.98 -4.46
C ILE A 43 5.84 -7.86 -4.09
N LEU A 44 6.66 -8.86 -4.39
CA LEU A 44 8.08 -8.88 -4.02
C LEU A 44 8.87 -7.68 -4.58
N PRO A 45 8.70 -7.23 -5.82
CA PRO A 45 9.37 -6.03 -6.33
C PRO A 45 9.10 -4.78 -5.47
N HIS A 46 7.93 -4.66 -4.85
CA HIS A 46 7.57 -3.53 -3.98
C HIS A 46 8.16 -3.64 -2.57
N LEU A 47 8.53 -4.85 -2.13
CA LEU A 47 9.07 -5.14 -0.81
C LEU A 47 10.61 -5.19 -0.79
N ARG A 48 11.22 -5.70 -1.89
CA ARG A 48 12.67 -5.88 -1.98
C ARG A 48 13.42 -4.59 -1.72
N ASP A 49 14.51 -4.73 -0.96
CA ASP A 49 15.43 -3.65 -0.61
C ASP A 49 14.77 -2.49 0.14
N ARG A 50 13.64 -2.74 0.83
CA ARG A 50 12.98 -1.76 1.69
C ARG A 50 12.89 -2.25 3.12
N ALA A 51 12.98 -1.32 4.06
CA ALA A 51 12.77 -1.56 5.48
C ALA A 51 11.27 -1.70 5.76
N VAL A 52 10.80 -2.95 5.92
CA VAL A 52 9.36 -3.24 6.03
C VAL A 52 8.89 -3.06 7.46
N SER A 53 7.78 -2.36 7.63
CA SER A 53 7.01 -2.32 8.89
C SER A 53 5.80 -3.25 8.78
N PHE A 54 5.41 -3.87 9.89
CA PHE A 54 4.27 -4.78 9.95
C PHE A 54 3.14 -4.19 10.80
N LEU A 55 1.91 -4.21 10.28
CA LEU A 55 0.73 -4.18 11.10
C LEU A 55 0.22 -5.61 11.24
N ARG A 56 0.43 -6.23 12.41
CA ARG A 56 0.04 -7.61 12.69
C ARG A 56 -1.38 -7.66 13.25
N TYR A 57 -2.17 -8.63 12.77
CA TYR A 57 -3.55 -8.85 13.21
C TYR A 57 -3.86 -10.36 13.34
N PRO A 58 -3.13 -11.07 14.24
CA PRO A 58 -3.17 -12.53 14.32
C PRO A 58 -4.54 -13.12 14.65
N ASP A 59 -5.43 -12.29 15.21
CA ASP A 59 -6.80 -12.67 15.58
C ASP A 59 -7.86 -12.04 14.67
N GLY A 60 -7.46 -11.61 13.48
CA GLY A 60 -8.30 -10.90 12.53
C GLY A 60 -8.40 -9.39 12.81
N PRO A 61 -9.11 -8.64 11.94
CA PRO A 61 -9.18 -7.18 12.00
C PRO A 61 -9.91 -6.64 13.23
N ASP A 62 -10.81 -7.43 13.82
CA ASP A 62 -11.55 -7.07 15.04
C ASP A 62 -10.75 -7.37 16.30
N GLY A 63 -9.62 -8.07 16.18
CA GLY A 63 -8.71 -8.38 17.26
C GLY A 63 -7.72 -7.25 17.56
N GLN A 64 -6.75 -7.55 18.41
CA GLN A 64 -5.68 -6.59 18.72
C GLN A 64 -4.73 -6.40 17.54
N LEU A 65 -4.48 -5.14 17.18
CA LEU A 65 -3.55 -4.75 16.13
C LEU A 65 -2.21 -4.32 16.73
N PHE A 66 -1.10 -4.80 16.12
CA PHE A 66 0.25 -4.52 16.58
C PHE A 66 1.07 -3.91 15.45
N PHE A 67 1.30 -2.60 15.49
CA PHE A 67 2.24 -1.97 14.56
C PHE A 67 3.67 -2.12 15.08
N THR A 68 4.54 -2.72 14.26
CA THR A 68 5.95 -2.93 14.63
C THR A 68 6.89 -2.59 13.47
N LYS A 69 7.94 -1.87 13.80
CA LYS A 69 9.07 -1.60 12.91
C LYS A 69 10.25 -2.57 13.16
N ASN A 70 10.37 -3.06 14.39
CA ASN A 70 11.45 -3.99 14.74
C ASN A 70 11.12 -5.41 14.28
N PRO A 71 12.14 -6.24 14.00
CA PRO A 71 11.93 -7.66 13.74
C PRO A 71 11.15 -8.30 14.90
N PRO A 72 10.07 -9.05 14.64
CA PRO A 72 9.32 -9.73 15.69
C PRO A 72 10.21 -10.75 16.43
N PRO A 73 9.95 -11.03 17.73
CA PRO A 73 10.61 -12.11 18.43
C PRO A 73 10.48 -13.44 17.66
N GLY A 74 11.59 -14.19 17.57
CA GLY A 74 11.63 -15.45 16.82
C GLY A 74 11.79 -15.27 15.30
N THR A 75 12.16 -14.10 14.82
CA THR A 75 12.58 -13.89 13.42
C THR A 75 13.74 -14.84 13.10
N PRO A 76 13.61 -15.70 12.07
CA PRO A 76 14.69 -16.62 11.70
C PRO A 76 15.95 -15.87 11.27
N ALA A 77 17.13 -16.46 11.55
CA ALA A 77 18.42 -15.86 11.20
C ALA A 77 18.62 -15.66 9.69
N TRP A 78 17.91 -16.40 8.86
CA TRP A 78 17.98 -16.29 7.40
C TRP A 78 17.09 -15.16 6.83
N VAL A 79 16.21 -14.57 7.65
CA VAL A 79 15.42 -13.38 7.25
C VAL A 79 16.33 -12.16 7.30
N ASN A 80 16.45 -11.49 6.18
CA ASN A 80 17.29 -10.30 6.06
C ASN A 80 16.76 -9.14 6.90
N THR A 81 17.68 -8.37 7.48
CA THR A 81 17.35 -7.15 8.22
C THR A 81 18.31 -6.03 7.85
N THR A 82 17.83 -4.78 7.88
CA THR A 82 18.65 -3.59 7.62
C THR A 82 18.68 -2.67 8.84
N PRO A 83 19.79 -1.98 9.11
CA PRO A 83 19.81 -0.94 10.13
C PRO A 83 18.97 0.25 9.66
N VAL A 84 18.07 0.70 10.53
CA VAL A 84 17.29 1.93 10.33
C VAL A 84 17.35 2.69 11.65
N PRO A 85 18.42 3.45 11.90
CA PRO A 85 18.57 4.21 13.13
C PRO A 85 17.44 5.21 13.31
N ARG A 86 16.93 5.27 14.54
CA ARG A 86 15.92 6.24 14.98
C ARG A 86 16.44 6.99 16.18
N SER A 87 15.91 8.18 16.43
CA SER A 87 16.30 9.00 17.57
C SER A 87 16.15 8.28 18.92
N ASP A 88 15.07 7.47 19.04
CA ASP A 88 14.76 6.66 20.22
C ASP A 88 15.47 5.28 20.24
N ALA A 89 16.04 4.85 19.12
CA ALA A 89 16.66 3.52 18.96
C ALA A 89 17.79 3.53 17.90
N PRO A 90 19.00 4.03 18.25
CA PRO A 90 20.10 4.17 17.29
C PRO A 90 20.58 2.87 16.65
N ARG A 91 20.31 1.71 17.28
CA ARG A 91 20.68 0.37 16.80
C ARG A 91 19.47 -0.39 16.23
N ALA A 92 18.36 0.31 15.95
CA ALA A 92 17.17 -0.33 15.40
C ALA A 92 17.46 -1.01 14.07
N ARG A 93 16.84 -2.17 13.88
CA ARG A 93 16.85 -2.90 12.62
C ARG A 93 15.41 -3.16 12.20
N GLN A 94 15.20 -3.26 10.89
CA GLN A 94 13.90 -3.64 10.32
C GLN A 94 14.06 -4.82 9.39
N VAL A 95 12.98 -5.58 9.22
CA VAL A 95 12.93 -6.73 8.30
C VAL A 95 13.00 -6.24 6.87
N MET A 96 13.68 -7.01 6.01
CA MET A 96 13.60 -6.92 4.56
C MET A 96 13.02 -8.22 4.01
N ILE A 97 12.04 -8.12 3.14
CA ILE A 97 11.42 -9.25 2.43
C ILE A 97 12.03 -9.31 1.03
N GLN A 98 12.87 -10.31 0.79
CA GLN A 98 13.71 -10.38 -0.41
C GLN A 98 13.33 -11.52 -1.38
N ASP A 99 12.60 -12.50 -0.86
CA ASP A 99 12.28 -13.74 -1.57
C ASP A 99 10.93 -14.30 -1.09
N LEU A 100 10.43 -15.31 -1.78
CA LEU A 100 9.18 -15.96 -1.43
C LEU A 100 9.21 -16.60 -0.03
N PRO A 101 10.29 -17.26 0.42
CA PRO A 101 10.36 -17.77 1.79
C PRO A 101 10.16 -16.69 2.86
N SER A 102 10.80 -15.53 2.71
CA SER A 102 10.67 -14.42 3.67
C SER A 102 9.28 -13.78 3.61
N LEU A 103 8.66 -13.70 2.43
CA LEU A 103 7.28 -13.27 2.28
C LEU A 103 6.32 -14.23 2.99
N MET A 104 6.46 -15.54 2.77
CA MET A 104 5.61 -16.55 3.38
C MET A 104 5.79 -16.65 4.89
N TRP A 105 7.03 -16.47 5.38
CA TRP A 105 7.29 -16.36 6.82
C TRP A 105 6.56 -15.16 7.43
N ALA A 106 6.65 -13.99 6.80
CA ALA A 106 5.99 -12.79 7.30
C ALA A 106 4.45 -12.91 7.20
N ALA A 107 3.93 -13.41 6.08
CA ALA A 107 2.50 -13.66 5.89
C ALA A 107 1.92 -14.61 6.97
N ASN A 108 2.70 -15.62 7.38
CA ASN A 108 2.30 -16.54 8.46
C ASN A 108 2.13 -15.85 9.83
N LEU A 109 2.69 -14.64 10.01
CA LEU A 109 2.44 -13.79 11.19
C LEU A 109 1.12 -13.00 11.10
N VAL A 110 0.41 -13.09 9.98
CA VAL A 110 -0.80 -12.32 9.63
C VAL A 110 -0.52 -10.83 9.70
N VAL A 111 0.02 -10.28 8.61
CA VAL A 111 0.52 -8.89 8.56
C VAL A 111 -0.03 -8.12 7.36
N GLU A 112 -0.21 -6.82 7.53
CA GLU A 112 -0.12 -5.84 6.46
C GLU A 112 1.34 -5.40 6.32
N PHE A 113 1.82 -5.34 5.08
CA PHE A 113 3.14 -4.83 4.75
C PHE A 113 3.09 -3.32 4.50
N HIS A 114 4.00 -2.58 5.16
CA HIS A 114 4.16 -1.15 4.96
C HIS A 114 5.60 -0.83 4.63
N THR A 115 5.83 -0.10 3.54
CA THR A 115 7.16 0.25 3.05
C THR A 115 7.39 1.77 3.02
N PRO A 116 8.63 2.23 3.31
CA PRO A 116 9.02 3.61 3.04
C PRO A 116 9.16 3.84 1.53
N GLN A 117 9.29 5.11 1.14
CA GLN A 117 9.47 5.48 -0.25
C GLN A 117 10.94 5.45 -0.72
N TRP A 118 11.85 5.00 0.15
CA TRP A 118 13.29 4.86 -0.10
C TRP A 118 13.75 3.40 0.03
N ARG A 119 14.92 3.09 -0.52
CA ARG A 119 15.55 1.76 -0.43
C ARG A 119 16.55 1.71 0.72
N ALA A 120 16.80 0.50 1.23
CA ALA A 120 17.64 0.26 2.41
C ALA A 120 19.12 0.62 2.21
N ASP A 121 19.60 0.67 0.97
CA ASP A 121 20.94 1.14 0.59
C ASP A 121 21.08 2.67 0.62
N SER A 122 19.94 3.38 0.48
CA SER A 122 19.89 4.84 0.40
C SER A 122 18.78 5.40 1.31
N PRO A 123 18.83 5.19 2.65
CA PRO A 123 17.80 5.65 3.56
C PRO A 123 17.58 7.16 3.48
N GLY A 124 16.32 7.57 3.31
CA GLY A 124 15.96 8.98 3.19
C GLY A 124 16.09 9.55 1.76
N VAL A 125 16.50 8.75 0.78
CA VAL A 125 16.49 9.12 -0.64
C VAL A 125 15.35 8.35 -1.33
N ALA A 126 14.25 9.04 -1.60
CA ALA A 126 13.05 8.42 -2.15
C ALA A 126 13.17 8.17 -3.65
N ASP A 127 12.78 6.98 -4.10
CA ASP A 127 12.68 6.58 -5.52
C ASP A 127 11.24 6.65 -6.05
N ARG A 128 10.31 7.11 -5.22
CA ARG A 128 8.89 7.33 -5.58
C ARG A 128 8.25 8.41 -4.73
N LEU A 129 7.26 9.08 -5.31
CA LEU A 129 6.33 9.94 -4.57
C LEU A 129 5.03 9.18 -4.33
N VAL A 130 4.39 9.46 -3.19
CA VAL A 130 3.05 8.96 -2.85
C VAL A 130 2.15 10.14 -2.52
N LEU A 131 0.97 10.19 -3.13
CA LEU A 131 -0.13 11.04 -2.68
C LEU A 131 -1.21 10.10 -2.10
N ASP A 132 -1.44 10.19 -0.81
CA ASP A 132 -2.42 9.40 -0.08
C ASP A 132 -3.71 10.22 0.06
N LEU A 133 -4.79 9.75 -0.57
CA LEU A 133 -6.07 10.43 -0.69
C LEU A 133 -7.07 9.79 0.28
N ASP A 134 -7.30 10.46 1.41
CA ASP A 134 -8.19 10.00 2.48
C ASP A 134 -9.53 10.75 2.47
N PRO A 135 -10.67 10.09 2.21
CA PRO A 135 -11.97 10.74 2.26
C PRO A 135 -12.45 10.94 3.70
N GLY A 136 -12.86 12.15 4.01
CA GLY A 136 -13.55 12.48 5.26
C GLY A 136 -15.07 12.38 5.10
N PRO A 137 -15.78 11.52 5.88
CA PRO A 137 -17.22 11.34 5.69
C PRO A 137 -17.99 12.69 5.65
N PRO A 138 -19.01 12.84 4.79
CA PRO A 138 -19.61 11.83 3.89
C PRO A 138 -18.88 11.62 2.55
N ALA A 139 -17.71 12.26 2.30
CA ALA A 139 -16.92 11.95 1.12
C ALA A 139 -16.47 10.47 1.13
N THR A 140 -16.36 9.88 -0.05
CA THR A 140 -16.07 8.49 -0.31
C THR A 140 -14.87 8.34 -1.26
N VAL A 141 -14.60 7.15 -1.74
CA VAL A 141 -13.61 6.91 -2.79
C VAL A 141 -13.97 7.63 -4.11
N VAL A 142 -15.24 7.94 -4.34
CA VAL A 142 -15.70 8.69 -5.52
C VAL A 142 -15.04 10.07 -5.57
N GLU A 143 -15.05 10.77 -4.45
CA GLU A 143 -14.38 12.07 -4.33
C GLU A 143 -12.85 11.91 -4.44
N CYS A 144 -12.28 10.81 -3.93
CA CYS A 144 -10.86 10.50 -4.12
C CYS A 144 -10.52 10.32 -5.60
N CYS A 145 -11.39 9.67 -6.39
CA CYS A 145 -11.20 9.49 -7.83
C CYS A 145 -11.18 10.85 -8.56
N ARG A 146 -12.09 11.76 -8.24
CA ARG A 146 -12.12 13.12 -8.82
C ARG A 146 -10.83 13.89 -8.51
N VAL A 147 -10.34 13.80 -7.27
CA VAL A 147 -9.07 14.43 -6.87
C VAL A 147 -7.87 13.75 -7.55
N ALA A 148 -7.91 12.42 -7.71
CA ALA A 148 -6.86 11.66 -8.37
C ALA A 148 -6.70 12.06 -9.84
N LEU A 149 -7.80 12.25 -10.57
CA LEU A 149 -7.78 12.72 -11.95
C LEU A 149 -7.16 14.12 -12.07
N HIS A 150 -7.57 15.04 -11.21
CA HIS A 150 -6.99 16.39 -11.15
C HIS A 150 -5.46 16.34 -10.87
N LEU A 151 -5.04 15.55 -9.89
CA LEU A 151 -3.61 15.40 -9.56
C LEU A 151 -2.83 14.69 -10.66
N ARG A 152 -3.43 13.74 -11.39
CA ARG A 152 -2.82 13.09 -12.57
C ARG A 152 -2.46 14.13 -13.64
N GLU A 153 -3.39 15.01 -13.98
CA GLU A 153 -3.16 16.07 -14.96
C GLU A 153 -2.07 17.05 -14.49
N ARG A 154 -2.11 17.42 -13.21
CA ARG A 154 -1.12 18.32 -12.63
C ARG A 154 0.29 17.71 -12.64
N LEU A 155 0.41 16.43 -12.30
CA LEU A 155 1.68 15.68 -12.36
C LEU A 155 2.17 15.55 -13.80
N ALA A 156 1.28 15.28 -14.76
CA ALA A 156 1.62 15.18 -16.17
C ALA A 156 2.17 16.51 -16.73
N ALA A 157 1.64 17.65 -16.27
CA ALA A 157 2.16 18.97 -16.63
C ALA A 157 3.60 19.20 -16.14
N ASP A 158 4.02 18.53 -15.06
CA ASP A 158 5.39 18.52 -14.56
C ASP A 158 6.25 17.39 -15.19
N GLY A 159 5.72 16.67 -16.20
CA GLY A 159 6.42 15.56 -16.85
C GLY A 159 6.49 14.28 -16.04
N LEU A 160 5.61 14.13 -15.02
CA LEU A 160 5.57 12.99 -14.13
C LEU A 160 4.37 12.09 -14.44
N THR A 161 4.56 10.78 -14.43
CA THR A 161 3.49 9.80 -14.68
C THR A 161 3.03 9.17 -13.36
N ALA A 162 1.74 9.29 -13.08
CA ALA A 162 1.12 8.71 -11.90
C ALA A 162 0.45 7.37 -12.20
N TYR A 163 0.48 6.49 -11.22
CA TYR A 163 -0.21 5.19 -11.22
C TYR A 163 -1.10 5.10 -9.99
N ALA A 164 -2.32 4.63 -10.18
CA ALA A 164 -3.32 4.57 -9.12
C ALA A 164 -3.41 3.19 -8.49
N LYS A 165 -3.65 3.14 -7.18
CA LYS A 165 -4.07 1.95 -6.47
C LYS A 165 -5.06 2.28 -5.37
N THR A 166 -5.90 1.31 -4.99
CA THR A 166 -6.74 1.46 -3.80
C THR A 166 -5.85 1.49 -2.54
N SER A 167 -6.28 2.19 -1.51
CA SER A 167 -5.65 2.06 -0.21
C SER A 167 -5.95 0.70 0.44
N GLY A 168 -6.89 -0.08 -0.14
CA GLY A 168 -7.49 -1.26 0.47
C GLY A 168 -8.29 -0.93 1.73
N SER A 169 -8.68 0.34 1.88
CA SER A 169 -9.52 0.87 2.96
C SER A 169 -10.59 1.77 2.36
N LYS A 170 -10.47 3.08 2.45
CA LYS A 170 -11.50 4.04 2.03
C LYS A 170 -11.08 4.94 0.88
N GLY A 171 -9.79 5.03 0.58
CA GLY A 171 -9.23 6.01 -0.33
C GLY A 171 -8.35 5.41 -1.40
N LEU A 172 -7.59 6.27 -2.06
CA LEU A 172 -6.66 5.95 -3.14
C LEU A 172 -5.25 6.42 -2.81
N HIS A 173 -4.26 5.74 -3.39
CA HIS A 173 -2.89 6.25 -3.46
C HIS A 173 -2.51 6.48 -4.92
N LEU A 174 -1.87 7.60 -5.19
CA LEU A 174 -1.14 7.81 -6.43
C LEU A 174 0.34 7.56 -6.17
N LEU A 175 0.94 6.75 -7.01
CA LEU A 175 2.37 6.40 -6.97
C LEU A 175 3.04 6.98 -8.22
N VAL A 176 4.18 7.66 -8.03
CA VAL A 176 4.95 8.26 -9.13
C VAL A 176 6.40 7.79 -9.02
N PRO A 177 6.95 7.12 -10.04
CA PRO A 177 8.36 6.75 -10.05
C PRO A 177 9.22 8.00 -10.20
N LEU A 178 10.25 8.12 -9.37
CA LEU A 178 11.15 9.28 -9.38
C LEU A 178 12.60 8.87 -9.65
N VAL A 179 13.32 9.74 -10.34
CA VAL A 179 14.77 9.82 -10.17
C VAL A 179 15.01 10.04 -8.67
N PRO A 180 15.87 9.23 -8.00
CA PRO A 180 16.03 9.29 -6.56
C PRO A 180 16.34 10.71 -6.07
N ALA A 181 15.57 11.17 -5.08
CA ALA A 181 15.68 12.51 -4.49
C ALA A 181 15.53 12.46 -2.96
N PRO A 182 16.08 13.43 -2.22
CA PRO A 182 15.89 13.53 -0.78
C PRO A 182 14.40 13.51 -0.38
N SER A 183 14.04 12.69 0.60
CA SER A 183 12.63 12.56 1.06
C SER A 183 12.03 13.90 1.49
N GLU A 184 12.85 14.86 1.94
CA GLU A 184 12.40 16.20 2.30
C GLU A 184 11.93 16.98 1.07
N GLU A 185 12.68 16.90 -0.04
CA GLU A 185 12.31 17.54 -1.31
C GLU A 185 11.04 16.93 -1.88
N VAL A 186 10.94 15.58 -1.88
CA VAL A 186 9.73 14.86 -2.30
C VAL A 186 8.52 15.25 -1.45
N SER A 187 8.68 15.36 -0.12
CA SER A 187 7.63 15.82 0.79
C SER A 187 7.23 17.27 0.52
N GLY A 188 8.22 18.13 0.21
CA GLY A 188 8.01 19.53 -0.16
C GLY A 188 7.18 19.66 -1.45
N TYR A 189 7.51 18.87 -2.47
CA TYR A 189 6.77 18.82 -3.71
C TYR A 189 5.35 18.28 -3.52
N ALA A 190 5.18 17.15 -2.82
CA ALA A 190 3.87 16.60 -2.49
C ALA A 190 2.98 17.62 -1.75
N ARG A 191 3.58 18.41 -0.83
CA ARG A 191 2.88 19.47 -0.12
C ARG A 191 2.44 20.59 -1.06
N ARG A 192 3.29 21.01 -2.00
CA ARG A 192 2.90 22.04 -3.01
C ARG A 192 1.70 21.56 -3.81
N LEU A 193 1.71 20.33 -4.33
CA LEU A 193 0.59 19.74 -5.06
C LEU A 193 -0.71 19.74 -4.21
N ALA A 194 -0.62 19.36 -2.94
CA ALA A 194 -1.77 19.33 -2.05
C ALA A 194 -2.34 20.73 -1.76
N VAL A 195 -1.49 21.75 -1.64
CA VAL A 195 -1.89 23.16 -1.46
C VAL A 195 -2.55 23.71 -2.73
N GLU A 196 -1.95 23.44 -3.90
CA GLU A 196 -2.50 23.84 -5.20
C GLU A 196 -3.88 23.19 -5.42
N ALA A 197 -3.99 21.87 -5.18
CA ALA A 197 -5.26 21.16 -5.30
C ALA A 197 -6.35 21.72 -4.35
N GLU A 198 -6.01 22.10 -3.10
CA GLU A 198 -6.99 22.77 -2.21
C GLU A 198 -7.36 24.15 -2.71
N ALA A 199 -6.45 24.91 -3.33
CA ALA A 199 -6.76 26.23 -3.89
C ALA A 199 -7.69 26.14 -5.11
N GLU A 200 -7.51 25.13 -5.96
CA GLU A 200 -8.31 24.91 -7.17
C GLU A 200 -9.64 24.20 -6.86
N LEU A 201 -9.65 23.30 -5.89
CA LEU A 201 -10.81 22.50 -5.47
C LEU A 201 -11.18 22.69 -3.98
N PRO A 202 -11.42 23.94 -3.51
CA PRO A 202 -11.52 24.25 -2.08
C PRO A 202 -12.69 23.58 -1.36
N ARG A 203 -13.72 23.14 -2.12
CA ARG A 203 -14.87 22.41 -1.57
C ARG A 203 -14.63 20.90 -1.49
N LEU A 204 -13.63 20.37 -2.22
CA LEU A 204 -13.37 18.96 -2.38
C LEU A 204 -12.07 18.52 -1.67
N VAL A 205 -11.05 19.37 -1.60
CA VAL A 205 -9.73 19.04 -1.10
C VAL A 205 -9.41 19.76 0.21
N VAL A 206 -8.61 19.10 1.06
CA VAL A 206 -7.95 19.71 2.23
C VAL A 206 -6.54 19.10 2.34
N HIS A 207 -5.52 19.96 2.53
CA HIS A 207 -4.12 19.53 2.76
C HIS A 207 -3.73 19.60 4.23
N ARG A 208 -4.51 20.29 5.06
CA ARG A 208 -4.20 20.50 6.49
C ARG A 208 -4.57 19.27 7.31
N MET A 209 -3.70 18.88 8.24
CA MET A 209 -3.84 17.65 9.02
C MET A 209 -5.02 17.66 10.01
N ALA A 210 -5.56 18.83 10.36
CA ALA A 210 -6.63 18.96 11.34
C ALA A 210 -7.89 18.20 10.92
N LYS A 211 -8.30 17.20 11.70
CA LYS A 211 -9.45 16.33 11.41
C LYS A 211 -10.77 17.11 11.25
N ALA A 212 -10.92 18.22 11.98
CA ALA A 212 -12.11 19.06 11.90
C ALA A 212 -12.36 19.71 10.51
N LEU A 213 -11.34 19.73 9.64
CA LEU A 213 -11.43 20.30 8.30
C LEU A 213 -11.77 19.27 7.21
N ARG A 214 -11.79 17.98 7.56
CA ARG A 214 -11.93 16.87 6.61
C ARG A 214 -13.38 16.47 6.25
N PRO A 215 -14.45 16.77 7.05
CA PRO A 215 -15.79 16.33 6.69
C PRO A 215 -16.18 16.78 5.28
N GLY A 216 -16.62 15.83 4.45
CA GLY A 216 -17.02 16.04 3.07
C GLY A 216 -15.90 16.35 2.09
N LYS A 217 -14.63 16.21 2.50
CA LYS A 217 -13.44 16.50 1.68
C LYS A 217 -12.49 15.33 1.62
N VAL A 218 -11.62 15.34 0.63
CA VAL A 218 -10.48 14.45 0.50
C VAL A 218 -9.26 15.12 1.13
N PHE A 219 -8.68 14.47 2.14
CA PHE A 219 -7.42 14.89 2.71
C PHE A 219 -6.28 14.32 1.84
N VAL A 220 -5.48 15.20 1.25
CA VAL A 220 -4.28 14.82 0.51
C VAL A 220 -3.13 14.77 1.50
N ASP A 221 -2.80 13.55 2.00
CA ASP A 221 -1.73 13.36 2.97
C ASP A 221 -0.36 13.30 2.28
N HIS A 222 0.23 14.47 2.13
CA HIS A 222 1.58 14.65 1.60
C HIS A 222 2.67 14.15 2.55
N SER A 223 2.37 14.00 3.85
CA SER A 223 3.35 13.63 4.88
C SER A 223 3.88 12.20 4.75
N GLN A 224 3.22 11.35 3.96
CA GLN A 224 3.62 9.97 3.70
C GLN A 224 4.96 9.85 2.94
N ASN A 225 5.48 10.96 2.40
CA ASN A 225 6.78 11.02 1.73
C ASN A 225 7.95 11.29 2.69
N ALA A 226 7.67 11.61 3.96
CA ALA A 226 8.73 11.81 4.95
C ALA A 226 9.49 10.49 5.21
N ALA A 227 10.81 10.57 5.38
CA ALA A 227 11.69 9.41 5.54
C ALA A 227 11.27 8.44 6.67
N ALA A 228 10.62 8.94 7.73
CA ALA A 228 10.15 8.12 8.85
C ALA A 228 8.78 7.47 8.63
N LYS A 229 8.10 7.78 7.52
CA LYS A 229 6.76 7.29 7.20
C LYS A 229 6.81 6.04 6.30
N THR A 230 5.73 5.28 6.36
CA THR A 230 5.52 4.09 5.53
C THR A 230 4.07 4.04 5.07
N THR A 231 3.83 3.55 3.87
CA THR A 231 2.49 3.37 3.32
C THR A 231 2.20 1.89 3.05
N ALA A 232 0.93 1.53 2.97
CA ALA A 232 0.53 0.18 2.59
C ALA A 232 1.14 -0.20 1.25
N THR A 233 1.93 -1.28 1.25
CA THR A 233 2.60 -1.80 0.05
C THR A 233 1.54 -2.26 -0.96
N PRO A 234 1.73 -2.05 -2.28
CA PRO A 234 0.87 -2.67 -3.28
C PRO A 234 0.71 -4.17 -3.04
N TYR A 235 -0.48 -4.69 -3.26
CA TYR A 235 -0.89 -6.09 -3.04
C TYR A 235 -0.90 -6.55 -1.58
N THR A 236 -0.66 -5.68 -0.59
CA THR A 236 -0.84 -6.09 0.80
C THR A 236 -2.32 -6.23 1.15
N LEU A 237 -2.68 -7.35 1.81
CA LEU A 237 -3.97 -7.50 2.46
C LEU A 237 -4.09 -6.51 3.62
N ARG A 238 -5.28 -5.97 3.83
CA ARG A 238 -5.55 -4.99 4.88
C ARG A 238 -6.34 -5.61 6.04
N ALA A 239 -5.99 -5.20 7.25
CA ALA A 239 -6.74 -5.58 8.47
C ALA A 239 -8.08 -4.83 8.51
N ARG A 240 -9.03 -5.23 7.64
CA ARG A 240 -10.38 -4.69 7.50
C ARG A 240 -11.41 -5.79 7.62
N ARG A 241 -12.68 -5.42 7.82
CA ARG A 241 -13.78 -6.37 7.93
C ARG A 241 -13.84 -7.36 6.76
N LEU A 242 -13.63 -6.85 5.54
CA LEU A 242 -13.46 -7.66 4.34
C LEU A 242 -11.96 -7.86 4.06
N PRO A 243 -11.54 -8.97 3.41
CA PRO A 243 -10.16 -9.23 3.04
C PRO A 243 -9.73 -8.37 1.82
N ALA A 244 -9.83 -7.05 2.00
CA ALA A 244 -9.51 -6.08 0.96
C ALA A 244 -7.99 -5.97 0.76
N VAL A 245 -7.61 -5.73 -0.48
CA VAL A 245 -6.24 -5.59 -0.94
C VAL A 245 -5.94 -4.14 -1.32
N SER A 246 -4.75 -3.67 -1.03
CA SER A 246 -4.23 -2.42 -1.56
C SER A 246 -3.78 -2.65 -3.00
N ALA A 247 -4.75 -2.74 -3.92
CA ALA A 247 -4.58 -3.24 -5.28
C ALA A 247 -4.46 -2.10 -6.31
N PRO A 248 -3.63 -2.28 -7.36
CA PRO A 248 -3.64 -1.39 -8.52
C PRO A 248 -5.00 -1.32 -9.18
N VAL A 249 -5.32 -0.15 -9.73
CA VAL A 249 -6.51 0.09 -10.53
C VAL A 249 -6.12 0.83 -11.81
N THR A 250 -6.91 0.62 -12.87
CA THR A 250 -6.71 1.34 -14.12
C THR A 250 -7.25 2.78 -14.02
N TRP A 251 -6.81 3.64 -14.91
CA TRP A 251 -7.35 5.01 -14.95
C TRP A 251 -8.79 5.03 -15.43
N GLU A 252 -9.18 4.08 -16.28
CA GLU A 252 -10.58 3.90 -16.72
C GLU A 252 -11.49 3.57 -15.53
N GLU A 253 -11.07 2.69 -14.62
CA GLU A 253 -11.83 2.39 -13.38
C GLU A 253 -11.94 3.63 -12.48
N VAL A 254 -10.89 4.45 -12.41
CA VAL A 254 -10.90 5.72 -11.64
C VAL A 254 -11.85 6.73 -12.28
N GLU A 255 -11.83 6.88 -13.60
CA GLU A 255 -12.71 7.77 -14.38
C GLU A 255 -14.18 7.36 -14.23
N GLU A 256 -14.49 6.07 -14.45
CA GLU A 256 -15.85 5.53 -14.29
C GLU A 256 -16.38 5.74 -12.86
N THR A 257 -15.56 5.46 -11.84
CA THR A 257 -15.97 5.68 -10.45
C THR A 257 -16.21 7.15 -10.14
N ALA A 258 -15.39 8.06 -10.68
CA ALA A 258 -15.55 9.50 -10.49
C ALA A 258 -16.85 10.04 -11.09
N GLU A 259 -17.30 9.47 -12.22
CA GLU A 259 -18.49 9.89 -12.97
C GLU A 259 -19.77 9.29 -12.40
N THR A 260 -19.80 7.97 -12.24
CA THR A 260 -21.03 7.23 -11.92
C THR A 260 -21.25 7.00 -10.43
N GLY A 261 -20.19 7.05 -9.64
CA GLY A 261 -20.19 6.58 -8.25
C GLY A 261 -20.28 5.06 -8.12
N GLU A 262 -20.21 4.34 -9.24
CA GLU A 262 -20.21 2.89 -9.35
C GLU A 262 -18.87 2.41 -9.91
N THR A 263 -18.50 1.18 -9.69
CA THR A 263 -17.37 0.55 -10.39
C THR A 263 -17.90 -0.36 -11.48
N GLY A 264 -17.27 -0.30 -12.64
CA GLY A 264 -17.47 -1.29 -13.72
C GLY A 264 -16.95 -2.68 -13.36
N ALA A 265 -16.26 -2.85 -12.24
CA ALA A 265 -15.91 -4.16 -11.67
C ALA A 265 -17.18 -4.81 -11.13
N ALA A 266 -17.95 -5.41 -12.03
CA ALA A 266 -19.13 -6.20 -11.72
C ALA A 266 -18.80 -7.27 -10.68
N GLY A 267 -19.55 -7.29 -9.59
CA GLY A 267 -19.64 -8.51 -8.84
C GLY A 267 -20.10 -8.49 -7.40
N ASN A 268 -20.06 -7.38 -6.69
CA ASN A 268 -20.47 -7.43 -5.28
C ASN A 268 -21.65 -6.49 -5.02
N GLY A 269 -22.86 -7.05 -5.07
CA GLY A 269 -24.12 -6.34 -4.81
C GLY A 269 -24.06 -5.44 -3.57
N GLY A 270 -23.92 -4.12 -3.77
CA GLY A 270 -23.93 -3.11 -2.72
C GLY A 270 -22.58 -2.84 -2.04
N ALA A 271 -21.46 -3.31 -2.57
CA ALA A 271 -20.13 -3.00 -2.05
C ALA A 271 -19.71 -1.55 -2.38
N GLU A 272 -18.88 -0.97 -1.50
CA GLU A 272 -18.25 0.34 -1.77
C GLU A 272 -17.46 0.27 -3.09
N PRO A 273 -17.51 1.32 -3.94
CA PRO A 273 -16.76 1.37 -5.18
C PRO A 273 -15.24 1.12 -4.97
N LEU A 274 -14.59 0.50 -5.96
CA LEU A 274 -13.14 0.21 -5.97
C LEU A 274 -12.62 -0.64 -4.79
N VAL A 275 -13.46 -1.46 -4.17
CA VAL A 275 -12.99 -2.46 -3.22
C VAL A 275 -12.55 -3.70 -4.00
N VAL A 276 -11.25 -4.02 -3.94
CA VAL A 276 -10.65 -5.22 -4.51
C VAL A 276 -10.41 -6.22 -3.38
N LEU A 277 -11.01 -7.39 -3.44
CA LEU A 277 -10.82 -8.46 -2.47
C LEU A 277 -9.67 -9.39 -2.89
N LEU A 278 -9.23 -10.25 -1.98
CA LEU A 278 -8.10 -11.15 -2.25
C LEU A 278 -8.39 -12.08 -3.45
N GLU A 279 -9.63 -12.55 -3.60
CA GLU A 279 -10.05 -13.42 -4.71
C GLU A 279 -10.08 -12.71 -6.08
N ASP A 280 -10.21 -11.39 -6.10
CA ASP A 280 -10.27 -10.60 -7.33
C ASP A 280 -8.88 -10.36 -7.95
N VAL A 281 -7.81 -10.48 -7.16
CA VAL A 281 -6.48 -10.02 -7.60
C VAL A 281 -5.90 -10.89 -8.72
N ALA A 282 -6.03 -12.23 -8.63
CA ALA A 282 -5.51 -13.11 -9.67
C ALA A 282 -6.22 -12.91 -11.01
N PRO A 283 -7.58 -12.87 -11.09
CA PRO A 283 -8.29 -12.52 -12.32
C PRO A 283 -7.90 -11.13 -12.88
N ARG A 284 -7.67 -10.15 -12.01
CA ARG A 284 -7.23 -8.81 -12.42
C ARG A 284 -5.83 -8.84 -13.05
N LEU A 285 -4.90 -9.60 -12.48
CA LEU A 285 -3.57 -9.79 -13.05
C LEU A 285 -3.60 -10.49 -14.41
N GLU A 286 -4.51 -11.44 -14.60
CA GLU A 286 -4.72 -12.08 -15.91
C GLU A 286 -5.28 -11.11 -16.95
N THR A 287 -6.17 -10.21 -16.54
CA THR A 287 -6.84 -9.26 -17.43
C THR A 287 -5.97 -8.07 -17.79
N TYR A 288 -5.34 -7.45 -16.77
CA TYR A 288 -4.65 -6.15 -16.91
C TYR A 288 -3.13 -6.26 -16.83
N GLY A 289 -2.60 -7.42 -16.42
CA GLY A 289 -1.18 -7.56 -16.08
C GLY A 289 -0.79 -6.79 -14.80
N GLU A 290 0.51 -6.56 -14.63
CA GLU A 290 1.06 -5.78 -13.50
C GLU A 290 1.02 -4.28 -13.81
N LEU A 291 -0.04 -3.61 -13.38
CA LEU A 291 -0.28 -2.17 -13.64
C LEU A 291 0.79 -1.26 -13.02
N LEU A 292 1.50 -1.72 -12.00
CA LEU A 292 2.56 -0.94 -11.32
C LEU A 292 3.97 -1.35 -11.75
N ALA A 293 4.12 -2.23 -12.75
CA ALA A 293 5.44 -2.60 -13.29
C ALA A 293 6.29 -1.37 -13.69
N PRO A 294 5.70 -0.29 -14.26
CA PRO A 294 6.47 0.90 -14.63
C PRO A 294 7.13 1.63 -13.45
N LEU A 295 6.72 1.39 -12.20
CA LEU A 295 7.40 1.96 -11.02
C LEU A 295 8.86 1.48 -10.86
N PHE A 296 9.24 0.44 -11.58
CA PHE A 296 10.57 -0.16 -11.55
C PHE A 296 11.38 0.09 -12.82
N ASP A 297 10.79 0.76 -13.79
CA ASP A 297 11.46 1.13 -15.04
C ASP A 297 12.15 2.50 -14.90
N PRO A 298 13.51 2.54 -14.92
CA PRO A 298 14.22 3.80 -14.84
C PRO A 298 13.90 4.80 -15.97
N ALA A 299 13.41 4.30 -17.13
CA ALA A 299 13.03 5.16 -18.25
C ALA A 299 11.74 5.95 -18.00
N VAL A 300 10.92 5.51 -17.04
CA VAL A 300 9.66 6.16 -16.65
C VAL A 300 9.85 7.11 -15.47
N ALA A 301 10.96 6.96 -14.73
CA ALA A 301 11.25 7.78 -13.56
C ALA A 301 11.49 9.23 -13.94
N GLY A 302 10.66 10.14 -13.39
CA GLY A 302 10.79 11.59 -13.61
C GLY A 302 11.61 12.28 -12.52
N ALA A 303 12.28 13.38 -12.89
CA ALA A 303 12.90 14.27 -11.92
C ALA A 303 11.86 15.22 -11.31
N LEU A 304 12.03 15.60 -10.04
CA LEU A 304 11.22 16.68 -9.43
C LEU A 304 11.46 18.01 -10.16
N PRO A 305 10.42 18.84 -10.38
CA PRO A 305 10.52 20.15 -11.01
C PRO A 305 11.16 21.19 -10.10
#